data_73a6888c5bb954e0d81e0788d6ea3b39
#
_entry.id   73a6888c5bb954e0d81e0788d6ea3b39
#
_cell.length_a   1.000
_cell.length_b   1.000
_cell.length_c   1.000
_cell.angle_alpha   90.00
_cell.angle_beta   90.00
_cell.angle_gamma   90.00
#
_symmetry.space_group_name_H-M   'P 1'
#
loop_
_entity.id
_entity.type
_entity.pdbx_description
1 polymer ?
#
loop_
_entity_poly.entity_id
_entity_poly.type
_entity_poly.pdbx_seq_one_letter_code
_entity_poly.pdbx_strand_id
1 'polypeptide(L)'
;MSTSARKTYEITVEDVEYIRHGGTPLLARLFKPHGTGPFPLIIELHGGAWNLGDRLMDVAINESLAKSGVVVAALDFRMPPVASYPASLADINYATRWFKTQATALGSRPDLVGALGSSSGAHQAILAAMRPNDSRYAALPLPSGTSTVDASLRCVVLCWPVIDPLARYQYAKKAIASGKPYPELLGMVLPLHDKYWGTEAAMAEGNPVLALERGEQVTLPPVLYIQGTEDQAHPRPDLDRFVSQYRKAGGQVELALYEGEAEGFAIRKPSAPASMQAIEKIIEFVHQKLS
;
A
#
# COMPACT_ATOMS: atom_id res chain seq x y z
N MET A 1 23.48 8.32 22.01
CA MET A 1 23.61 6.91 21.62
C MET A 1 24.23 6.90 20.24
N SER A 2 25.35 6.19 20.04
CA SER A 2 26.04 6.14 18.73
C SER A 2 25.15 5.42 17.74
N THR A 3 24.63 6.11 16.73
CA THR A 3 23.97 5.48 15.57
C THR A 3 25.06 4.80 14.76
N SER A 4 25.22 3.48 14.96
CA SER A 4 26.00 2.68 14.03
C SER A 4 25.42 2.93 12.63
N ALA A 5 26.28 3.35 11.70
CA ALA A 5 25.86 3.58 10.32
C ALA A 5 25.22 2.29 9.78
N ARG A 6 23.95 2.38 9.31
CA ARG A 6 23.26 1.22 8.73
C ARG A 6 24.06 0.71 7.52
N LYS A 7 24.18 -0.60 7.42
CA LYS A 7 24.82 -1.23 6.25
C LYS A 7 24.04 -0.90 4.99
N THR A 8 24.73 -0.45 3.96
CA THR A 8 24.17 -0.21 2.63
C THR A 8 24.50 -1.40 1.73
N TYR A 9 23.50 -1.87 0.99
CA TYR A 9 23.61 -3.01 0.09
C TYR A 9 23.61 -2.57 -1.37
N GLU A 10 24.43 -3.23 -2.20
CA GLU A 10 24.23 -3.24 -3.64
C GLU A 10 22.92 -3.97 -3.95
N ILE A 11 22.23 -3.58 -5.01
CA ILE A 11 20.91 -4.13 -5.37
C ILE A 11 20.88 -4.62 -6.81
N THR A 12 20.10 -5.66 -7.06
CA THR A 12 19.67 -6.06 -8.41
C THR A 12 18.21 -5.65 -8.59
N VAL A 13 17.87 -5.16 -9.78
CA VAL A 13 16.50 -4.81 -10.17
C VAL A 13 16.10 -5.62 -11.38
N GLU A 14 15.00 -6.36 -11.28
CA GLU A 14 14.48 -7.22 -12.36
C GLU A 14 12.96 -7.28 -12.33
N ASP A 15 12.33 -7.55 -13.48
CA ASP A 15 10.89 -7.75 -13.54
C ASP A 15 10.57 -9.27 -13.59
N VAL A 16 9.61 -9.71 -12.78
CA VAL A 16 9.14 -11.10 -12.76
C VAL A 16 7.64 -11.16 -12.99
N GLU A 17 7.19 -12.14 -13.77
CA GLU A 17 5.77 -12.43 -13.89
C GLU A 17 5.32 -13.24 -12.66
N TYR A 18 4.30 -12.75 -11.95
CA TYR A 18 3.79 -13.46 -10.78
C TYR A 18 2.43 -14.13 -11.05
N ILE A 19 1.64 -13.60 -12.00
CA ILE A 19 0.39 -14.21 -12.47
C ILE A 19 0.07 -13.74 -13.90
N ARG A 20 -0.76 -14.50 -14.60
CA ARG A 20 -1.26 -14.16 -15.94
C ARG A 20 -2.77 -14.29 -16.01
N HIS A 21 -3.44 -13.25 -16.49
CA HIS A 21 -4.87 -13.25 -16.76
C HIS A 21 -5.11 -13.34 -18.27
N GLY A 22 -5.57 -14.50 -18.75
CA GLY A 22 -5.65 -14.75 -20.19
C GLY A 22 -4.26 -14.63 -20.86
N GLY A 23 -4.13 -13.73 -21.83
CA GLY A 23 -2.85 -13.45 -22.49
C GLY A 23 -1.96 -12.42 -21.79
N THR A 24 -2.48 -11.69 -20.78
CA THR A 24 -1.81 -10.53 -20.18
C THR A 24 -1.08 -10.90 -18.89
N PRO A 25 0.26 -10.76 -18.83
CA PRO A 25 1.02 -10.96 -17.60
C PRO A 25 0.83 -9.77 -16.65
N LEU A 26 0.78 -10.04 -15.34
CA LEU A 26 1.04 -9.04 -14.31
C LEU A 26 2.46 -9.25 -13.79
N LEU A 27 3.21 -8.16 -13.75
CA LEU A 27 4.62 -8.16 -13.38
C LEU A 27 4.81 -7.57 -11.98
N ALA A 28 5.85 -8.02 -11.32
CA ALA A 28 6.40 -7.34 -10.16
C ALA A 28 7.83 -6.90 -10.49
N ARG A 29 8.19 -5.67 -10.13
CA ARG A 29 9.57 -5.22 -10.13
C ARG A 29 10.20 -5.55 -8.79
N LEU A 30 11.18 -6.44 -8.83
CA LEU A 30 11.94 -6.85 -7.67
C LEU A 30 13.17 -5.96 -7.50
N PHE A 31 13.33 -5.42 -6.30
CA PHE A 31 14.55 -4.79 -5.84
C PHE A 31 15.16 -5.69 -4.78
N LYS A 32 16.29 -6.34 -5.10
CA LYS A 32 16.93 -7.35 -4.26
C LYS A 32 18.26 -6.86 -3.72
N PRO A 33 18.47 -6.80 -2.39
CA PRO A 33 19.79 -6.56 -1.81
C PRO A 33 20.73 -7.75 -2.04
N HIS A 34 22.01 -7.48 -2.30
CA HIS A 34 23.04 -8.51 -2.36
C HIS A 34 23.44 -8.95 -0.96
N GLY A 35 23.36 -10.24 -0.65
CA GLY A 35 23.77 -10.78 0.65
C GLY A 35 23.06 -12.08 0.99
N THR A 36 23.33 -12.55 2.19
CA THR A 36 22.88 -13.89 2.63
C THR A 36 21.51 -13.89 3.31
N GLY A 37 20.90 -12.72 3.60
CA GLY A 37 19.60 -12.66 4.29
C GLY A 37 19.57 -13.38 5.66
N PRO A 38 18.39 -13.74 6.18
CA PRO A 38 17.09 -13.44 5.59
C PRO A 38 16.75 -11.95 5.67
N PHE A 39 16.36 -11.39 4.54
CA PHE A 39 15.91 -10.00 4.43
C PHE A 39 14.40 -9.90 4.65
N PRO A 40 13.87 -8.81 5.25
CA PRO A 40 12.46 -8.48 5.16
C PRO A 40 11.98 -8.43 3.71
N LEU A 41 10.69 -8.72 3.47
CA LEU A 41 10.05 -8.58 2.16
C LEU A 41 8.89 -7.60 2.25
N ILE A 42 8.87 -6.61 1.38
CA ILE A 42 7.77 -5.65 1.24
C ILE A 42 7.08 -5.86 -0.10
N ILE A 43 5.76 -6.05 -0.06
CA ILE A 43 4.86 -5.95 -1.20
C ILE A 43 4.50 -4.47 -1.35
N GLU A 44 4.93 -3.84 -2.44
CA GLU A 44 4.67 -2.43 -2.69
C GLU A 44 3.55 -2.24 -3.70
N LEU A 45 2.65 -1.27 -3.43
CA LEU A 45 1.44 -0.98 -4.19
C LEU A 45 1.39 0.49 -4.55
N HIS A 46 1.54 0.77 -5.85
CA HIS A 46 1.55 2.14 -6.37
C HIS A 46 0.21 2.87 -6.22
N GLY A 47 0.27 4.20 -6.23
CA GLY A 47 -0.90 5.09 -6.26
C GLY A 47 -1.60 5.12 -7.63
N GLY A 48 -2.32 6.25 -7.90
CA GLY A 48 -2.98 6.47 -9.20
C GLY A 48 -4.50 6.30 -9.16
N ALA A 49 -5.13 6.54 -8.01
CA ALA A 49 -6.58 6.48 -7.81
C ALA A 49 -7.22 5.19 -8.36
N TRP A 50 -6.55 4.05 -8.17
CA TRP A 50 -6.91 2.69 -8.62
C TRP A 50 -7.04 2.51 -10.14
N ASN A 51 -6.70 3.51 -10.95
CA ASN A 51 -6.89 3.51 -12.39
C ASN A 51 -5.62 3.77 -13.20
N LEU A 52 -4.59 4.29 -12.55
CA LEU A 52 -3.37 4.77 -13.19
C LEU A 52 -2.14 4.23 -12.44
N GLY A 53 -0.98 4.31 -13.11
CA GLY A 53 0.28 3.89 -12.53
C GLY A 53 0.65 2.44 -12.86
N ASP A 54 1.82 2.08 -12.41
CA ASP A 54 2.40 0.75 -12.55
C ASP A 54 3.52 0.55 -11.51
N ARG A 55 4.15 -0.62 -11.51
CA ARG A 55 5.28 -1.00 -10.65
C ARG A 55 6.50 -0.08 -10.70
N LEU A 56 6.51 0.93 -11.56
CA LEU A 56 7.64 1.84 -11.77
C LEU A 56 7.49 3.16 -10.98
N MET A 57 6.37 3.37 -10.29
CA MET A 57 6.07 4.70 -9.72
C MET A 57 6.92 5.07 -8.51
N ASP A 58 7.07 4.21 -7.53
CA ASP A 58 7.61 4.55 -6.21
C ASP A 58 9.11 4.21 -6.06
N VAL A 59 9.88 4.29 -7.19
CA VAL A 59 11.27 3.83 -7.29
C VAL A 59 12.18 4.38 -6.20
N ALA A 60 12.06 5.66 -5.83
CA ALA A 60 12.93 6.27 -4.82
C ALA A 60 12.79 5.62 -3.44
N ILE A 61 11.56 5.28 -3.04
CA ILE A 61 11.27 4.58 -1.79
C ILE A 61 11.74 3.13 -1.89
N ASN A 62 11.43 2.46 -3.00
CA ASN A 62 11.74 1.05 -3.25
C ASN A 62 13.25 0.80 -3.27
N GLU A 63 14.01 1.62 -3.97
CA GLU A 63 15.48 1.54 -3.96
C GLU A 63 16.08 1.80 -2.57
N SER A 64 15.55 2.79 -1.84
CA SER A 64 16.05 3.13 -0.51
C SER A 64 15.83 1.98 0.47
N LEU A 65 14.66 1.35 0.44
CA LEU A 65 14.36 0.14 1.19
C LEU A 65 15.32 -1.01 0.80
N ALA A 66 15.51 -1.26 -0.49
CA ALA A 66 16.38 -2.34 -0.93
C ALA A 66 17.84 -2.10 -0.55
N LYS A 67 18.35 -0.88 -0.69
CA LYS A 67 19.69 -0.48 -0.24
C LYS A 67 19.86 -0.60 1.28
N SER A 68 18.78 -0.56 2.05
CA SER A 68 18.80 -0.81 3.51
C SER A 68 18.77 -2.29 3.88
N GLY A 69 18.61 -3.20 2.92
CA GLY A 69 18.54 -4.64 3.17
C GLY A 69 17.12 -5.18 3.25
N VAL A 70 16.19 -4.65 2.46
CA VAL A 70 14.80 -5.12 2.32
C VAL A 70 14.57 -5.57 0.89
N VAL A 71 14.03 -6.76 0.67
CA VAL A 71 13.52 -7.16 -0.66
C VAL A 71 12.21 -6.41 -0.90
N VAL A 72 12.08 -5.74 -2.06
CA VAL A 72 10.84 -5.05 -2.42
C VAL A 72 10.28 -5.66 -3.70
N ALA A 73 8.99 -6.00 -3.68
CA ALA A 73 8.23 -6.44 -4.83
C ALA A 73 7.15 -5.39 -5.15
N ALA A 74 7.45 -4.49 -6.08
CA ALA A 74 6.52 -3.47 -6.56
C ALA A 74 5.61 -4.07 -7.63
N LEU A 75 4.29 -4.07 -7.40
CA LEU A 75 3.32 -4.84 -8.20
C LEU A 75 2.63 -4.02 -9.28
N ASP A 76 2.44 -4.64 -10.46
CA ASP A 76 1.28 -4.35 -11.29
C ASP A 76 0.08 -5.13 -10.75
N PHE A 77 -1.12 -4.63 -10.90
CA PHE A 77 -2.38 -5.32 -10.60
C PHE A 77 -3.47 -4.83 -11.54
N ARG A 78 -4.53 -5.64 -11.73
CA ARG A 78 -5.61 -5.26 -12.63
C ARG A 78 -6.33 -3.99 -12.19
N MET A 79 -6.55 -3.10 -13.14
CA MET A 79 -7.24 -1.82 -12.98
C MET A 79 -8.23 -1.60 -14.13
N PRO A 80 -9.19 -0.66 -14.00
CA PRO A 80 -10.01 -0.24 -15.14
C PRO A 80 -9.16 0.20 -16.36
N PRO A 81 -9.60 -0.07 -17.60
CA PRO A 81 -10.87 -0.69 -17.96
C PRO A 81 -10.87 -2.23 -17.90
N VAL A 82 -9.75 -2.88 -17.58
CA VAL A 82 -9.61 -4.35 -17.59
C VAL A 82 -10.46 -4.99 -16.49
N ALA A 83 -10.41 -4.43 -15.29
CA ALA A 83 -11.21 -4.90 -14.16
C ALA A 83 -11.38 -3.79 -13.12
N SER A 84 -12.50 -3.86 -12.38
CA SER A 84 -12.84 -2.96 -11.27
C SER A 84 -12.73 -3.71 -9.93
N TYR A 85 -13.06 -3.01 -8.83
CA TYR A 85 -13.12 -3.61 -7.50
C TYR A 85 -13.98 -4.91 -7.51
N PRO A 86 -13.54 -6.02 -6.87
CA PRO A 86 -12.35 -6.18 -6.05
C PRO A 86 -11.15 -6.87 -6.75
N ALA A 87 -11.06 -6.84 -8.08
CA ALA A 87 -10.10 -7.63 -8.84
C ALA A 87 -8.63 -7.33 -8.47
N SER A 88 -8.26 -6.06 -8.26
CA SER A 88 -6.91 -5.69 -7.83
C SER A 88 -6.56 -6.28 -6.47
N LEU A 89 -7.52 -6.34 -5.53
CA LEU A 89 -7.28 -6.96 -4.22
C LEU A 89 -7.11 -8.48 -4.32
N ALA A 90 -7.76 -9.13 -5.30
CA ALA A 90 -7.51 -10.53 -5.57
C ALA A 90 -6.10 -10.77 -6.12
N ASP A 91 -5.62 -9.90 -6.99
CA ASP A 91 -4.24 -9.95 -7.50
C ASP A 91 -3.21 -9.71 -6.39
N ILE A 92 -3.44 -8.72 -5.53
CA ILE A 92 -2.57 -8.38 -4.40
C ILE A 92 -2.53 -9.53 -3.38
N ASN A 93 -3.67 -10.12 -3.06
CA ASN A 93 -3.74 -11.28 -2.17
C ASN A 93 -2.99 -12.48 -2.78
N TYR A 94 -3.19 -12.74 -4.06
CA TYR A 94 -2.44 -13.79 -4.77
C TYR A 94 -0.94 -13.50 -4.75
N ALA A 95 -0.51 -12.28 -5.11
CA ALA A 95 0.90 -11.88 -5.11
C ALA A 95 1.53 -12.06 -3.72
N THR A 96 0.85 -11.62 -2.65
CA THR A 96 1.33 -11.80 -1.27
C THR A 96 1.60 -13.27 -0.96
N ARG A 97 0.66 -14.16 -1.28
CA ARG A 97 0.82 -15.60 -1.09
C ARG A 97 1.91 -16.19 -2.00
N TRP A 98 1.95 -15.77 -3.26
CA TRP A 98 2.95 -16.23 -4.21
C TRP A 98 4.37 -15.85 -3.76
N PHE A 99 4.58 -14.59 -3.36
CA PHE A 99 5.88 -14.14 -2.86
C PHE A 99 6.29 -14.82 -1.55
N LYS A 100 5.34 -15.16 -0.68
CA LYS A 100 5.63 -16.00 0.49
C LYS A 100 6.16 -17.39 0.09
N THR A 101 5.64 -18.00 -0.98
CA THR A 101 6.17 -19.27 -1.48
C THR A 101 7.57 -19.15 -2.10
N GLN A 102 7.92 -17.96 -2.59
CA GLN A 102 9.23 -17.65 -3.19
C GLN A 102 10.23 -17.06 -2.17
N ALA A 103 9.82 -16.80 -0.94
CA ALA A 103 10.59 -16.01 0.03
C ALA A 103 12.02 -16.54 0.21
N THR A 104 12.20 -17.85 0.37
CA THR A 104 13.54 -18.45 0.54
C THR A 104 14.44 -18.21 -0.69
N ALA A 105 13.91 -18.36 -1.90
CA ALA A 105 14.66 -18.11 -3.15
C ALA A 105 15.03 -16.62 -3.30
N LEU A 106 14.26 -15.73 -2.69
CA LEU A 106 14.51 -14.29 -2.66
C LEU A 106 15.44 -13.87 -1.51
N GLY A 107 15.96 -14.81 -0.72
CA GLY A 107 16.77 -14.50 0.45
C GLY A 107 15.96 -13.91 1.61
N SER A 108 14.66 -14.22 1.68
CA SER A 108 13.72 -13.80 2.71
C SER A 108 13.10 -15.01 3.43
N ARG A 109 12.10 -14.75 4.29
CA ARG A 109 11.29 -15.75 4.96
C ARG A 109 9.79 -15.43 4.82
N PRO A 110 8.90 -16.43 4.73
CA PRO A 110 7.47 -16.19 4.52
C PRO A 110 6.77 -15.46 5.70
N ASP A 111 7.38 -15.48 6.87
CA ASP A 111 6.90 -14.78 8.07
C ASP A 111 7.47 -13.35 8.22
N LEU A 112 8.35 -12.89 7.31
CA LEU A 112 8.93 -11.55 7.30
C LEU A 112 8.35 -10.68 6.17
N VAL A 113 7.04 -10.76 5.93
CA VAL A 113 6.37 -10.06 4.84
C VAL A 113 5.46 -8.96 5.36
N GLY A 114 5.69 -7.74 4.88
CA GLY A 114 4.84 -6.57 5.09
C GLY A 114 4.37 -5.97 3.78
N ALA A 115 3.58 -4.90 3.85
CA ALA A 115 3.20 -4.12 2.69
C ALA A 115 3.52 -2.65 2.86
N LEU A 116 3.74 -1.97 1.73
CA LEU A 116 3.81 -0.52 1.60
C LEU A 116 2.88 -0.11 0.47
N GLY A 117 2.24 1.03 0.59
CA GLY A 117 1.52 1.59 -0.54
C GLY A 117 1.45 3.10 -0.47
N SER A 118 1.22 3.71 -1.64
CA SER A 118 1.01 5.15 -1.77
C SER A 118 -0.41 5.47 -2.25
N SER A 119 -1.05 6.50 -1.68
CA SER A 119 -2.38 6.98 -2.07
C SER A 119 -3.42 5.84 -2.15
N SER A 120 -3.97 5.54 -3.33
CA SER A 120 -4.89 4.42 -3.54
C SER A 120 -4.24 3.04 -3.35
N GLY A 121 -2.94 2.90 -3.56
CA GLY A 121 -2.19 1.69 -3.22
C GLY A 121 -2.11 1.47 -1.71
N ALA A 122 -1.94 2.54 -0.94
CA ALA A 122 -1.97 2.46 0.53
C ALA A 122 -3.35 2.03 1.06
N HIS A 123 -4.44 2.49 0.43
CA HIS A 123 -5.78 1.96 0.72
C HIS A 123 -5.87 0.45 0.47
N GLN A 124 -5.38 -0.01 -0.70
CA GLN A 124 -5.40 -1.44 -1.02
C GLN A 124 -4.52 -2.26 -0.08
N ALA A 125 -3.35 -1.73 0.32
CA ALA A 125 -2.45 -2.37 1.26
C ALA A 125 -3.12 -2.63 2.62
N ILE A 126 -3.76 -1.61 3.20
CA ILE A 126 -4.43 -1.78 4.49
C ILE A 126 -5.67 -2.67 4.39
N LEU A 127 -6.47 -2.55 3.33
CA LEU A 127 -7.66 -3.36 3.17
C LEU A 127 -7.32 -4.85 2.96
N ALA A 128 -6.28 -5.16 2.15
CA ALA A 128 -5.78 -6.52 1.98
C ALA A 128 -5.23 -7.09 3.31
N ALA A 129 -4.50 -6.27 4.07
CA ALA A 129 -3.94 -6.66 5.37
C ALA A 129 -5.02 -6.90 6.43
N MET A 130 -6.09 -6.10 6.43
CA MET A 130 -7.23 -6.27 7.35
C MET A 130 -8.06 -7.50 7.01
N ARG A 131 -8.11 -7.93 5.73
CA ARG A 131 -8.97 -9.03 5.25
C ARG A 131 -8.18 -10.08 4.47
N PRO A 132 -7.10 -10.68 5.03
CA PRO A 132 -6.22 -11.60 4.30
C PRO A 132 -6.93 -12.86 3.81
N ASN A 133 -8.01 -13.28 4.47
CA ASN A 133 -8.77 -14.49 4.20
C ASN A 133 -10.17 -14.21 3.59
N ASP A 134 -10.46 -12.98 3.17
CA ASP A 134 -11.71 -12.68 2.47
C ASP A 134 -11.78 -13.53 1.18
N SER A 135 -12.86 -14.29 1.01
CA SER A 135 -13.01 -15.24 -0.11
C SER A 135 -12.94 -14.57 -1.49
N ARG A 136 -13.31 -13.30 -1.59
CA ARG A 136 -13.24 -12.51 -2.83
C ARG A 136 -11.81 -12.12 -3.18
N TYR A 137 -10.99 -11.86 -2.13
CA TYR A 137 -9.57 -11.51 -2.30
C TYR A 137 -8.72 -12.77 -2.44
N ALA A 138 -9.06 -13.84 -1.73
CA ALA A 138 -8.37 -15.14 -1.83
C ALA A 138 -8.86 -16.02 -3.00
N ALA A 139 -9.61 -15.45 -3.95
CA ALA A 139 -10.27 -16.19 -5.04
C ALA A 139 -9.31 -16.85 -6.04
N LEU A 140 -8.08 -16.36 -6.19
CA LEU A 140 -7.11 -16.88 -7.16
C LEU A 140 -6.28 -17.99 -6.53
N PRO A 141 -6.33 -19.25 -7.05
CA PRO A 141 -5.55 -20.35 -6.50
C PRO A 141 -4.06 -20.22 -6.83
N LEU A 142 -3.20 -20.60 -5.88
CA LEU A 142 -1.78 -20.80 -6.16
C LEU A 142 -1.57 -22.04 -7.05
N PRO A 143 -0.42 -22.17 -7.74
CA PRO A 143 -0.10 -23.36 -8.51
C PRO A 143 -0.20 -24.64 -7.67
N SER A 144 -0.62 -25.75 -8.32
CA SER A 144 -0.75 -27.04 -7.66
C SER A 144 0.57 -27.49 -7.01
N GLY A 145 0.50 -28.04 -5.81
CA GLY A 145 1.67 -28.51 -5.06
C GLY A 145 2.41 -27.44 -4.24
N THR A 146 1.98 -26.17 -4.31
CA THR A 146 2.50 -25.14 -3.40
C THR A 146 1.96 -25.32 -1.99
N SER A 147 2.79 -25.01 -0.99
CA SER A 147 2.37 -25.01 0.40
C SER A 147 1.21 -24.03 0.63
N THR A 148 0.30 -24.39 1.54
CA THR A 148 -0.76 -23.47 1.97
C THR A 148 -0.17 -22.33 2.77
N VAL A 149 -0.12 -21.16 2.19
CA VAL A 149 0.26 -19.91 2.84
C VAL A 149 -0.92 -18.93 2.74
N ASP A 150 -1.12 -18.15 3.79
CA ASP A 150 -2.13 -17.09 3.80
C ASP A 150 -1.55 -15.76 3.30
N ALA A 151 -2.43 -14.78 3.10
CA ALA A 151 -2.04 -13.42 2.70
C ALA A 151 -1.82 -12.47 3.90
N SER A 152 -1.62 -12.98 5.12
CA SER A 152 -1.38 -12.15 6.29
C SER A 152 -0.08 -11.36 6.16
N LEU A 153 -0.08 -10.14 6.67
CA LEU A 153 1.05 -9.21 6.65
C LEU A 153 1.45 -8.83 8.07
N ARG A 154 2.74 -8.75 8.33
CA ARG A 154 3.30 -8.42 9.66
C ARG A 154 3.23 -6.94 9.99
N CYS A 155 3.25 -6.08 9.00
CA CYS A 155 3.11 -4.63 9.14
C CYS A 155 2.66 -3.99 7.83
N VAL A 156 2.16 -2.76 7.91
CA VAL A 156 1.76 -1.98 6.73
C VAL A 156 2.27 -0.54 6.85
N VAL A 157 2.87 -0.04 5.78
CA VAL A 157 3.24 1.37 5.62
C VAL A 157 2.24 2.05 4.69
N LEU A 158 1.61 3.10 5.18
CA LEU A 158 0.61 3.89 4.46
C LEU A 158 1.17 5.27 4.16
N CYS A 159 1.51 5.52 2.92
CA CYS A 159 1.96 6.82 2.45
C CYS A 159 0.77 7.59 1.89
N TRP A 160 0.31 8.67 2.58
CA TRP A 160 -0.84 9.51 2.18
C TRP A 160 -2.02 8.72 1.60
N PRO A 161 -2.64 7.79 2.34
CA PRO A 161 -3.63 6.87 1.81
C PRO A 161 -4.98 7.53 1.51
N VAL A 162 -5.67 7.02 0.49
CA VAL A 162 -7.12 7.22 0.36
C VAL A 162 -7.81 6.33 1.39
N ILE A 163 -7.80 6.75 2.66
CA ILE A 163 -8.20 5.87 3.77
C ILE A 163 -9.71 5.68 3.91
N ASP A 164 -10.50 6.64 3.43
CA ASP A 164 -11.96 6.56 3.37
C ASP A 164 -12.45 6.92 1.95
N PRO A 165 -12.54 5.93 1.04
CA PRO A 165 -12.94 6.19 -0.35
C PRO A 165 -14.35 6.77 -0.48
N LEU A 166 -15.30 6.40 0.37
CA LEU A 166 -16.66 6.91 0.33
C LEU A 166 -16.73 8.36 0.82
N ALA A 167 -16.13 8.68 1.96
CA ALA A 167 -16.11 10.05 2.48
C ALA A 167 -15.43 11.01 1.50
N ARG A 168 -14.29 10.60 0.93
CA ARG A 168 -13.58 11.38 -0.10
C ARG A 168 -14.46 11.62 -1.34
N TYR A 169 -15.16 10.60 -1.82
CA TYR A 169 -16.08 10.72 -2.96
C TYR A 169 -17.21 11.69 -2.67
N GLN A 170 -17.87 11.56 -1.52
CA GLN A 170 -18.97 12.43 -1.09
C GLN A 170 -18.49 13.87 -0.85
N TYR A 171 -17.30 14.05 -0.29
CA TYR A 171 -16.66 15.36 -0.13
C TYR A 171 -16.44 16.03 -1.51
N ALA A 172 -15.90 15.31 -2.48
CA ALA A 172 -15.68 15.81 -3.83
C ALA A 172 -17.01 16.21 -4.52
N LYS A 173 -18.03 15.35 -4.45
CA LYS A 173 -19.38 15.65 -4.97
C LYS A 173 -19.94 16.94 -4.36
N LYS A 174 -19.88 17.08 -3.04
CA LYS A 174 -20.37 18.25 -2.31
C LYS A 174 -19.60 19.52 -2.67
N ALA A 175 -18.27 19.41 -2.77
CA ALA A 175 -17.42 20.56 -3.13
C ALA A 175 -17.76 21.08 -4.53
N ILE A 176 -17.85 20.19 -5.53
CA ILE A 176 -18.21 20.53 -6.90
C ILE A 176 -19.64 21.12 -6.99
N ALA A 177 -20.61 20.50 -6.33
CA ALA A 177 -22.00 20.96 -6.33
C ALA A 177 -22.19 22.31 -5.62
N SER A 178 -21.27 22.75 -4.79
CA SER A 178 -21.35 24.02 -4.06
C SER A 178 -21.26 25.26 -4.96
N GLY A 179 -20.74 25.12 -6.18
CA GLY A 179 -20.46 26.22 -7.10
C GLY A 179 -19.35 27.17 -6.61
N LYS A 180 -18.64 26.83 -5.54
CA LYS A 180 -17.48 27.56 -5.02
C LYS A 180 -16.19 27.01 -5.62
N PRO A 181 -15.09 27.78 -5.63
CA PRO A 181 -13.79 27.26 -5.99
C PRO A 181 -13.42 26.02 -5.15
N TYR A 182 -12.92 24.99 -5.79
CA TYR A 182 -12.45 23.75 -5.15
C TYR A 182 -11.12 23.31 -5.77
N PRO A 183 -10.30 22.51 -5.08
CA PRO A 183 -9.08 21.97 -5.65
C PRO A 183 -9.35 21.18 -6.94
N GLU A 184 -8.63 21.47 -8.03
CA GLU A 184 -8.81 20.83 -9.35
C GLU A 184 -8.78 19.29 -9.26
N LEU A 185 -7.93 18.77 -8.37
CA LEU A 185 -7.82 17.34 -8.09
C LEU A 185 -9.17 16.67 -7.79
N LEU A 186 -10.11 17.36 -7.11
CA LEU A 186 -11.41 16.79 -6.78
C LEU A 186 -12.26 16.52 -8.04
N GLY A 187 -12.11 17.34 -9.08
CA GLY A 187 -12.75 17.11 -10.38
C GLY A 187 -12.26 15.85 -11.07
N MET A 188 -10.98 15.50 -10.89
CA MET A 188 -10.39 14.27 -11.43
C MET A 188 -10.78 13.03 -10.61
N VAL A 189 -10.99 13.17 -9.31
CA VAL A 189 -11.27 12.07 -8.39
C VAL A 189 -12.56 11.33 -8.74
N LEU A 190 -13.67 12.04 -9.01
CA LEU A 190 -14.98 11.43 -9.20
C LEU A 190 -15.02 10.42 -10.34
N PRO A 191 -14.59 10.75 -11.58
CA PRO A 191 -14.61 9.79 -12.69
C PRO A 191 -13.75 8.54 -12.41
N LEU A 192 -12.65 8.70 -11.68
CA LEU A 192 -11.75 7.59 -11.34
C LEU A 192 -12.38 6.69 -10.27
N HIS A 193 -13.08 7.27 -9.27
CA HIS A 193 -13.86 6.49 -8.32
C HIS A 193 -14.97 5.70 -9.01
N ASP A 194 -15.75 6.35 -9.88
CA ASP A 194 -16.82 5.69 -10.61
C ASP A 194 -16.32 4.51 -11.44
N LYS A 195 -15.19 4.65 -12.14
CA LYS A 195 -14.60 3.57 -12.94
C LYS A 195 -14.17 2.37 -12.10
N TYR A 196 -13.54 2.61 -10.95
CA TYR A 196 -13.01 1.52 -10.12
C TYR A 196 -14.08 0.90 -9.23
N TRP A 197 -14.89 1.72 -8.57
CA TRP A 197 -15.86 1.26 -7.57
C TRP A 197 -17.25 0.92 -8.14
N GLY A 198 -17.66 1.61 -9.19
CA GLY A 198 -18.97 1.49 -9.80
C GLY A 198 -20.14 2.02 -8.97
N THR A 199 -20.09 1.87 -7.64
CA THR A 199 -21.17 2.30 -6.73
C THR A 199 -20.62 2.80 -5.38
N GLU A 200 -21.39 3.68 -4.71
CA GLU A 200 -21.09 4.09 -3.32
C GLU A 200 -21.19 2.91 -2.34
N ALA A 201 -22.02 1.90 -2.63
CA ALA A 201 -22.11 0.68 -1.83
C ALA A 201 -20.79 -0.13 -1.87
N ALA A 202 -20.16 -0.23 -3.03
CA ALA A 202 -18.85 -0.86 -3.16
C ALA A 202 -17.76 -0.03 -2.43
N MET A 203 -17.82 1.31 -2.51
CA MET A 203 -16.92 2.17 -1.74
C MET A 203 -17.09 1.98 -0.23
N ALA A 204 -18.33 1.82 0.25
CA ALA A 204 -18.62 1.56 1.66
C ALA A 204 -18.16 0.16 2.11
N GLU A 205 -18.30 -0.82 1.23
CA GLU A 205 -17.87 -2.20 1.51
C GLU A 205 -16.35 -2.31 1.57
N GLY A 206 -15.63 -1.76 0.58
CA GLY A 206 -14.17 -1.74 0.53
C GLY A 206 -13.51 -0.63 1.37
N ASN A 207 -14.15 -0.17 2.43
CA ASN A 207 -13.71 0.96 3.25
C ASN A 207 -13.14 0.49 4.58
N PRO A 208 -11.83 0.65 4.85
CA PRO A 208 -11.22 0.21 6.08
C PRO A 208 -11.77 0.93 7.33
N VAL A 209 -12.14 2.22 7.22
CA VAL A 209 -12.73 2.97 8.35
C VAL A 209 -14.10 2.41 8.70
N LEU A 210 -14.96 2.24 7.69
CA LEU A 210 -16.31 1.69 7.90
C LEU A 210 -16.29 0.23 8.35
N ALA A 211 -15.31 -0.57 7.92
CA ALA A 211 -15.13 -1.94 8.42
C ALA A 211 -14.90 -1.94 9.95
N LEU A 212 -14.03 -1.06 10.43
CA LEU A 212 -13.79 -0.89 11.87
C LEU A 212 -15.02 -0.40 12.62
N GLU A 213 -15.75 0.58 12.07
CA GLU A 213 -16.95 1.13 12.70
C GLU A 213 -18.11 0.13 12.75
N ARG A 214 -18.22 -0.77 11.78
CA ARG A 214 -19.18 -1.87 11.79
C ARG A 214 -18.79 -3.00 12.76
N GLY A 215 -17.58 -2.93 13.37
CA GLY A 215 -17.07 -3.98 14.26
C GLY A 215 -16.74 -5.28 13.52
N GLU A 216 -16.36 -5.20 12.24
CA GLU A 216 -15.94 -6.39 11.49
C GLU A 216 -14.74 -7.05 12.14
N GLN A 217 -14.73 -8.38 12.13
CA GLN A 217 -13.57 -9.15 12.58
C GLN A 217 -12.48 -9.11 11.53
N VAL A 218 -11.49 -8.24 11.75
CA VAL A 218 -10.38 -7.99 10.83
C VAL A 218 -9.04 -8.20 11.53
N THR A 219 -7.98 -8.46 10.76
CA THR A 219 -6.62 -8.44 11.30
C THR A 219 -6.13 -6.99 11.43
N LEU A 220 -5.31 -6.71 12.44
CA LEU A 220 -4.84 -5.37 12.76
C LEU A 220 -3.30 -5.35 12.88
N PRO A 221 -2.56 -5.52 11.77
CA PRO A 221 -1.10 -5.43 11.82
C PRO A 221 -0.66 -4.02 12.23
N PRO A 222 0.53 -3.85 12.85
CA PRO A 222 1.11 -2.54 13.09
C PRO A 222 1.17 -1.69 11.83
N VAL A 223 0.77 -0.43 11.93
CA VAL A 223 0.70 0.54 10.82
C VAL A 223 1.66 1.71 11.08
N LEU A 224 2.44 2.07 10.08
CA LEU A 224 3.04 3.40 9.95
C LEU A 224 2.21 4.23 8.97
N TYR A 225 1.67 5.36 9.43
CA TYR A 225 0.88 6.28 8.62
C TYR A 225 1.65 7.58 8.39
N ILE A 226 1.95 7.88 7.12
CA ILE A 226 2.72 9.06 6.69
C ILE A 226 1.81 9.99 5.90
N GLN A 227 1.78 11.29 6.26
CA GLN A 227 1.04 12.30 5.50
C GLN A 227 1.65 13.69 5.67
N GLY A 228 1.59 14.50 4.62
CA GLY A 228 1.91 15.93 4.69
C GLY A 228 0.75 16.73 5.27
N THR A 229 1.03 17.83 5.98
CA THR A 229 -0.03 18.67 6.58
C THR A 229 -0.78 19.50 5.54
N GLU A 230 -0.19 19.75 4.36
CA GLU A 230 -0.81 20.45 3.24
C GLU A 230 -1.38 19.50 2.16
N ASP A 231 -1.64 18.25 2.53
CA ASP A 231 -2.27 17.26 1.65
C ASP A 231 -3.75 17.59 1.43
N GLN A 232 -4.09 18.10 0.25
CA GLN A 232 -5.46 18.42 -0.17
C GLN A 232 -6.18 17.24 -0.83
N ALA A 233 -5.45 16.17 -1.16
CA ALA A 233 -6.00 14.99 -1.80
C ALA A 233 -6.65 14.01 -0.80
N HIS A 234 -6.18 14.04 0.44
CA HIS A 234 -6.56 13.10 1.50
C HIS A 234 -6.95 13.89 2.75
N PRO A 235 -8.27 14.14 2.96
CA PRO A 235 -8.76 15.02 4.02
C PRO A 235 -8.30 14.58 5.41
N ARG A 236 -7.81 15.52 6.20
CA ARG A 236 -7.33 15.27 7.56
C ARG A 236 -8.37 14.59 8.47
N PRO A 237 -9.68 14.91 8.41
CA PRO A 237 -10.69 14.21 9.20
C PRO A 237 -10.75 12.69 8.93
N ASP A 238 -10.49 12.24 7.70
CA ASP A 238 -10.49 10.82 7.36
C ASP A 238 -9.31 10.09 8.02
N LEU A 239 -8.13 10.72 8.04
CA LEU A 239 -6.96 10.23 8.77
C LEU A 239 -7.27 10.10 10.27
N ASP A 240 -7.75 11.17 10.89
CA ASP A 240 -8.01 11.20 12.34
C ASP A 240 -9.05 10.14 12.73
N ARG A 241 -10.08 9.96 11.92
CA ARG A 241 -11.12 8.94 12.08
C ARG A 241 -10.54 7.53 11.99
N PHE A 242 -9.74 7.24 10.96
CA PHE A 242 -9.07 5.94 10.82
C PHE A 242 -8.18 5.62 12.02
N VAL A 243 -7.27 6.53 12.38
CA VAL A 243 -6.33 6.33 13.49
C VAL A 243 -7.08 6.06 14.80
N SER A 244 -8.15 6.81 15.04
CA SER A 244 -9.00 6.63 16.24
C SER A 244 -9.67 5.24 16.23
N GLN A 245 -10.31 4.85 15.14
CA GLN A 245 -11.02 3.56 15.03
C GLN A 245 -10.06 2.38 15.06
N TYR A 246 -8.91 2.47 14.38
CA TYR A 246 -7.91 1.42 14.37
C TYR A 246 -7.34 1.15 15.76
N ARG A 247 -7.01 2.22 16.51
CA ARG A 247 -6.55 2.11 17.90
C ARG A 247 -7.65 1.58 18.84
N LYS A 248 -8.88 2.03 18.68
CA LYS A 248 -10.04 1.55 19.45
C LYS A 248 -10.27 0.05 19.24
N ALA A 249 -10.03 -0.45 18.02
CA ALA A 249 -10.12 -1.88 17.72
C ALA A 249 -8.92 -2.70 18.25
N GLY A 250 -7.92 -2.08 18.88
CA GLY A 250 -6.73 -2.73 19.44
C GLY A 250 -5.50 -2.72 18.53
N GLY A 251 -5.58 -2.09 17.36
CA GLY A 251 -4.46 -1.95 16.43
C GLY A 251 -3.46 -0.86 16.84
N GLN A 252 -2.23 -0.98 16.36
CA GLN A 252 -1.15 -0.02 16.60
C GLN A 252 -0.95 0.87 15.37
N VAL A 253 -1.01 2.20 15.56
CA VAL A 253 -0.69 3.17 14.51
C VAL A 253 0.38 4.12 15.00
N GLU A 254 1.50 4.14 14.29
CA GLU A 254 2.51 5.18 14.36
C GLU A 254 2.19 6.23 13.29
N LEU A 255 1.89 7.46 13.74
CA LEU A 255 1.51 8.56 12.85
C LEU A 255 2.70 9.50 12.69
N ALA A 256 3.12 9.73 11.44
CA ALA A 256 4.17 10.66 11.07
C ALA A 256 3.59 11.76 10.14
N LEU A 257 3.49 12.97 10.65
CA LEU A 257 3.04 14.14 9.90
C LEU A 257 4.24 15.01 9.52
N TYR A 258 4.25 15.48 8.27
CA TYR A 258 5.31 16.32 7.71
C TYR A 258 4.76 17.71 7.42
N GLU A 259 5.21 18.67 8.21
CA GLU A 259 4.72 20.05 8.18
C GLU A 259 5.04 20.73 6.86
N GLY A 260 4.04 21.38 6.24
CA GLY A 260 4.15 22.09 4.97
C GLY A 260 4.25 21.18 3.73
N GLU A 261 4.25 19.87 3.88
CA GLU A 261 4.35 18.95 2.75
C GLU A 261 2.96 18.60 2.19
N ALA A 262 2.91 18.50 0.85
CA ALA A 262 1.72 18.09 0.10
C ALA A 262 1.70 16.57 -0.15
N GLU A 263 0.63 16.08 -0.78
CA GLU A 263 0.51 14.70 -1.25
C GLU A 263 1.70 14.31 -2.16
N GLY A 264 2.24 13.12 -1.98
CA GLY A 264 3.32 12.57 -2.83
C GLY A 264 4.70 13.19 -2.62
N PHE A 265 4.92 13.98 -1.58
CA PHE A 265 6.17 14.73 -1.37
C PHE A 265 7.41 13.84 -1.41
N ALA A 266 7.37 12.66 -0.80
CA ALA A 266 8.52 11.77 -0.73
C ALA A 266 8.87 11.10 -2.08
N ILE A 267 7.93 11.07 -3.03
CA ILE A 267 8.14 10.56 -4.39
C ILE A 267 8.55 11.69 -5.33
N ARG A 268 7.86 12.82 -5.24
CA ARG A 268 8.08 13.96 -6.17
C ARG A 268 9.39 14.69 -5.94
N LYS A 269 9.86 14.73 -4.69
CA LYS A 269 11.09 15.43 -4.27
C LYS A 269 11.91 14.54 -3.33
N PRO A 270 12.39 13.35 -3.77
CA PRO A 270 12.97 12.35 -2.88
C PRO A 270 14.23 12.81 -2.13
N SER A 271 14.95 13.80 -2.67
CA SER A 271 16.14 14.39 -2.03
C SER A 271 15.85 15.55 -1.08
N ALA A 272 14.58 15.99 -0.95
CA ALA A 272 14.21 17.03 0.02
C ALA A 272 14.34 16.50 1.46
N PRO A 273 14.69 17.36 2.43
CA PRO A 273 14.90 16.93 3.82
C PRO A 273 13.73 16.15 4.42
N ALA A 274 12.49 16.62 4.23
CA ALA A 274 11.29 15.95 4.72
C ALA A 274 11.09 14.57 4.07
N SER A 275 11.37 14.46 2.77
CA SER A 275 11.28 13.20 2.02
C SER A 275 12.32 12.18 2.52
N MET A 276 13.56 12.62 2.72
CA MET A 276 14.62 11.78 3.29
C MET A 276 14.26 11.30 4.69
N GLN A 277 13.70 12.17 5.55
CA GLN A 277 13.23 11.79 6.87
C GLN A 277 12.07 10.78 6.80
N ALA A 278 11.12 10.97 5.88
CA ALA A 278 10.01 10.04 5.70
C ALA A 278 10.50 8.66 5.22
N ILE A 279 11.41 8.62 4.26
CA ILE A 279 12.01 7.37 3.76
C ILE A 279 12.80 6.66 4.88
N GLU A 280 13.60 7.40 5.65
CA GLU A 280 14.33 6.82 6.80
C GLU A 280 13.36 6.25 7.84
N LYS A 281 12.27 6.97 8.13
CA LYS A 281 11.21 6.50 9.03
C LYS A 281 10.55 5.20 8.55
N ILE A 282 10.30 5.09 7.24
CA ILE A 282 9.80 3.85 6.61
C ILE A 282 10.79 2.70 6.84
N ILE A 283 12.06 2.94 6.55
CA ILE A 283 13.13 1.94 6.70
C ILE A 283 13.22 1.46 8.16
N GLU A 284 13.24 2.39 9.12
CA GLU A 284 13.29 2.07 10.55
C GLU A 284 12.09 1.20 10.97
N PHE A 285 10.88 1.60 10.57
CA PHE A 285 9.66 0.86 10.90
C PHE A 285 9.67 -0.55 10.31
N VAL A 286 10.04 -0.71 9.05
CA VAL A 286 10.12 -2.01 8.37
C VAL A 286 11.11 -2.93 9.08
N HIS A 287 12.32 -2.45 9.36
CA HIS A 287 13.31 -3.26 10.09
C HIS A 287 12.86 -3.60 11.51
N GLN A 288 12.19 -2.68 12.22
CA GLN A 288 11.67 -2.94 13.55
C GLN A 288 10.57 -4.02 13.57
N LYS A 289 9.71 -4.06 12.56
CA LYS A 289 8.54 -4.97 12.54
C LYS A 289 8.82 -6.30 11.85
N LEU A 290 9.85 -6.36 11.03
CA LEU A 290 10.21 -7.53 10.22
C LEU A 290 11.61 -8.09 10.57
N SER A 291 12.10 -7.82 11.75
CA SER A 291 13.35 -8.42 12.29
C SER A 291 13.10 -9.74 12.99
#